data_5a5f9aee5bb4b50c93f88a7ef4df7820
#
_entry.id   5a5f9aee5bb4b50c93f88a7ef4df7820
#
_cell.length_a   1.000
_cell.length_b   1.000
_cell.length_c   1.000
_cell.angle_alpha   90.00
_cell.angle_beta   90.00
_cell.angle_gamma   90.00
#
_symmetry.space_group_name_H-M   'P 1'
#
loop_
_entity.id
_entity.type
_entity.pdbx_description
1 polymer ?
#
loop_
_entity_poly.entity_id
_entity_poly.type
_entity_poly.pdbx_seq_one_letter_code
_entity_poly.pdbx_strand_id
1 'polypeptide(L)'
;RGLVGSEMCIRDSSILGHKNLEGKKFLDLYAGTGAVGIKSLELGASQCSFVDINNKFLLNIKKKLEKYGFIGKGKFIRANCENQLSKVNGSFDFIFVDPPYKEDPFENIITQIVNVGLSNEKTVLILEHSSRQNIDKSIKIFNMQGQKEYGDSCISIFSRE
;
A
#
# COMPACT_ATOMS: atom_id res chain seq x y z
N ARG A 1 16.06 -2.58 -4.65
CA ARG A 1 14.82 -2.13 -4.11
C ARG A 1 14.41 -2.97 -2.90
N GLY A 2 13.78 -2.39 -1.93
CA GLY A 2 13.57 -3.01 -0.64
C GLY A 2 12.37 -3.93 -0.50
N LEU A 3 12.06 -4.79 -1.50
CA LEU A 3 10.90 -5.68 -1.40
C LEU A 3 10.97 -6.62 -0.22
N VAL A 4 12.14 -7.23 0.01
CA VAL A 4 12.34 -8.09 1.18
C VAL A 4 12.22 -7.26 2.46
N GLY A 5 12.77 -6.05 2.43
CA GLY A 5 12.64 -5.12 3.55
C GLY A 5 11.20 -4.73 3.79
N SER A 6 10.42 -4.47 2.72
CA SER A 6 9.00 -4.11 2.84
C SER A 6 8.20 -5.25 3.46
N GLU A 7 8.43 -6.49 3.04
CA GLU A 7 7.76 -7.66 3.62
C GLU A 7 8.09 -7.78 5.10
N MET A 8 9.37 -7.62 5.46
CA MET A 8 9.81 -7.66 6.84
C MET A 8 9.20 -6.52 7.64
N CYS A 9 9.10 -5.32 7.06
CA CYS A 9 8.48 -4.17 7.70
C CYS A 9 7.04 -4.45 8.08
N ILE A 10 6.24 -5.02 7.18
CA ILE A 10 4.86 -5.36 7.48
C ILE A 10 4.78 -6.40 8.59
N ARG A 11 5.65 -7.42 8.54
CA ARG A 11 5.65 -8.49 9.54
C ARG A 11 6.14 -8.00 10.89
N ASP A 12 7.26 -7.27 10.89
CA ASP A 12 7.98 -6.92 12.11
C ASP A 12 7.56 -5.58 12.69
N SER A 13 6.84 -4.76 11.93
CA SER A 13 6.39 -3.47 12.41
C SER A 13 5.42 -3.68 13.57
N SER A 14 5.76 -3.17 14.74
CA SER A 14 4.86 -3.21 15.88
C SER A 14 3.55 -2.49 15.57
N ILE A 15 3.58 -1.50 14.70
CA ILE A 15 2.37 -0.76 14.31
C ILE A 15 1.42 -1.66 13.53
N LEU A 16 1.92 -2.39 12.52
CA LEU A 16 1.10 -3.31 11.74
C LEU A 16 0.88 -4.65 12.44
N GLY A 17 1.88 -5.11 13.22
CA GLY A 17 1.77 -6.34 13.97
C GLY A 17 0.67 -6.29 15.01
N HIS A 18 0.40 -5.12 15.57
CA HIS A 18 -0.69 -4.91 16.52
C HIS A 18 -2.02 -4.57 15.82
N LYS A 19 -1.97 -4.20 14.55
CA LYS A 19 -3.17 -3.93 13.77
C LYS A 19 -3.52 -5.18 13.00
N ASN A 20 -4.52 -5.86 13.48
CA ASN A 20 -4.97 -7.11 12.89
C ASN A 20 -5.39 -6.90 11.43
N LEU A 21 -4.74 -7.59 10.50
CA LEU A 21 -5.11 -7.57 9.08
C LEU A 21 -6.27 -8.51 8.78
N GLU A 22 -6.65 -9.35 9.73
CA GLU A 22 -7.71 -10.34 9.54
C GLU A 22 -9.02 -9.68 9.12
N GLY A 23 -9.56 -10.11 7.98
CA GLY A 23 -10.80 -9.58 7.44
C GLY A 23 -10.73 -8.18 6.85
N LYS A 24 -9.55 -7.59 6.77
CA LYS A 24 -9.37 -6.22 6.29
C LYS A 24 -9.18 -6.16 4.79
N LYS A 25 -9.51 -5.01 4.21
CA LYS A 25 -9.30 -4.73 2.79
C LYS A 25 -8.00 -3.96 2.61
N PHE A 26 -7.15 -4.46 1.75
CA PHE A 26 -5.83 -3.91 1.49
C PHE A 26 -5.74 -3.36 0.06
N LEU A 27 -5.12 -2.19 -0.10
CA LEU A 27 -4.86 -1.60 -1.41
C LEU A 27 -3.34 -1.45 -1.58
N ASP A 28 -2.81 -2.07 -2.63
CA ASP A 28 -1.38 -2.08 -2.94
C ASP A 28 -1.14 -1.21 -4.18
N LEU A 29 -0.73 0.02 -3.96
CA LEU A 29 -0.44 0.98 -5.04
C LEU A 29 1.02 0.86 -5.45
N TYR A 30 1.27 0.89 -6.76
CA TYR A 30 2.56 0.57 -7.34
C TYR A 30 2.96 -0.86 -6.95
N ALA A 31 2.05 -1.79 -7.20
CA ALA A 31 2.16 -3.14 -6.67
C ALA A 31 3.42 -3.89 -7.10
N GLY A 32 3.92 -3.66 -8.31
CA GLY A 32 5.13 -4.30 -8.81
C GLY A 32 5.02 -5.82 -8.78
N THR A 33 5.87 -6.47 -7.98
CA THR A 33 5.84 -7.93 -7.82
C THR A 33 4.66 -8.41 -6.98
N GLY A 34 3.96 -7.50 -6.31
CA GLY A 34 2.84 -7.84 -5.44
C GLY A 34 3.23 -8.38 -4.08
N ALA A 35 4.50 -8.30 -3.72
CA ALA A 35 5.01 -8.92 -2.48
C ALA A 35 4.26 -8.43 -1.24
N VAL A 36 4.00 -7.13 -1.14
CA VAL A 36 3.33 -6.55 0.03
C VAL A 36 1.86 -6.98 0.08
N GLY A 37 1.13 -6.84 -1.03
CA GLY A 37 -0.28 -7.24 -1.07
C GLY A 37 -0.48 -8.72 -0.85
N ILE A 38 0.41 -9.56 -1.40
CA ILE A 38 0.36 -11.00 -1.18
C ILE A 38 0.58 -11.29 0.31
N LYS A 39 1.54 -10.60 0.94
CA LYS A 39 1.79 -10.76 2.37
C LYS A 39 0.55 -10.39 3.18
N SER A 40 -0.17 -9.34 2.78
CA SER A 40 -1.40 -8.95 3.47
C SER A 40 -2.43 -10.08 3.45
N LEU A 41 -2.55 -10.78 2.31
CA LEU A 41 -3.47 -11.93 2.19
C LEU A 41 -3.01 -13.09 3.06
N GLU A 42 -1.71 -13.35 3.13
CA GLU A 42 -1.16 -14.37 4.02
C GLU A 42 -1.44 -14.06 5.49
N LEU A 43 -1.49 -12.78 5.83
CA LEU A 43 -1.77 -12.33 7.20
C LEU A 43 -3.27 -12.21 7.50
N GLY A 44 -4.13 -12.63 6.57
CA GLY A 44 -5.56 -12.74 6.81
C GLY A 44 -6.43 -11.65 6.19
N ALA A 45 -5.87 -10.77 5.38
CA ALA A 45 -6.69 -9.77 4.70
C ALA A 45 -7.77 -10.47 3.86
N SER A 46 -8.97 -9.91 3.87
CA SER A 46 -10.10 -10.51 3.13
C SER A 46 -9.98 -10.28 1.63
N GLN A 47 -9.29 -9.23 1.23
CA GLN A 47 -9.17 -8.83 -0.15
C GLN A 47 -7.97 -7.91 -0.32
N CYS A 48 -7.28 -8.03 -1.45
CA CYS A 48 -6.25 -7.08 -1.83
C CYS A 48 -6.48 -6.63 -3.27
N SER A 49 -6.51 -5.32 -3.49
CA SER A 49 -6.53 -4.73 -4.82
C SER A 49 -5.12 -4.29 -5.18
N PHE A 50 -4.62 -4.83 -6.28
CA PHE A 50 -3.28 -4.54 -6.80
C PHE A 50 -3.40 -3.55 -7.94
N VAL A 51 -2.74 -2.42 -7.82
CA VAL A 51 -2.78 -1.34 -8.81
C VAL A 51 -1.38 -1.10 -9.35
N ASP A 52 -1.24 -1.16 -10.66
CA ASP A 52 0.01 -0.87 -11.34
C ASP A 52 -0.28 -0.45 -12.78
N ILE A 53 0.56 0.39 -13.33
CA ILE A 53 0.45 0.78 -14.74
C ILE A 53 0.95 -0.35 -15.67
N ASN A 54 1.81 -1.20 -15.17
CA ASN A 54 2.42 -2.28 -15.92
C ASN A 54 1.59 -3.55 -15.86
N ASN A 55 0.93 -3.86 -16.97
CA ASN A 55 0.06 -5.03 -17.04
C ASN A 55 0.79 -6.36 -16.84
N LYS A 56 2.07 -6.42 -17.20
CA LYS A 56 2.86 -7.65 -16.98
C LYS A 56 3.01 -7.95 -15.49
N PHE A 57 3.20 -6.92 -14.67
CA PHE A 57 3.24 -7.10 -13.22
C PHE A 57 1.91 -7.67 -12.72
N LEU A 58 0.79 -7.10 -13.16
CA LEU A 58 -0.52 -7.57 -12.74
C LEU A 58 -0.77 -9.02 -13.14
N LEU A 59 -0.38 -9.42 -14.34
CA LEU A 59 -0.51 -10.81 -14.78
C LEU A 59 0.35 -11.75 -13.93
N ASN A 60 1.56 -11.33 -13.59
CA ASN A 60 2.44 -12.14 -12.74
C ASN A 60 1.88 -12.28 -11.32
N ILE A 61 1.32 -11.21 -10.77
CA ILE A 61 0.67 -11.27 -9.45
C ILE A 61 -0.51 -12.25 -9.51
N LYS A 62 -1.33 -12.16 -10.55
CA LYS A 62 -2.46 -13.05 -10.74
C LYS A 62 -2.04 -14.52 -10.72
N LYS A 63 -0.97 -14.85 -11.44
CA LYS A 63 -0.41 -16.21 -11.46
C LYS A 63 0.05 -16.65 -10.09
N LYS A 64 0.68 -15.77 -9.32
CA LYS A 64 1.11 -16.07 -7.95
C LYS A 64 -0.09 -16.36 -7.06
N LEU A 65 -1.15 -15.55 -7.16
CA LEU A 65 -2.35 -15.76 -6.35
C LEU A 65 -3.03 -17.07 -6.71
N GLU A 66 -3.07 -17.43 -7.98
CA GLU A 66 -3.59 -18.73 -8.40
C GLU A 66 -2.79 -19.87 -7.76
N LYS A 67 -1.47 -19.76 -7.80
CA LYS A 67 -0.57 -20.76 -7.21
C LYS A 67 -0.74 -20.89 -5.70
N TYR A 68 -0.95 -19.78 -5.00
CA TYR A 68 -1.06 -19.76 -3.54
C TYR A 68 -2.49 -19.95 -3.04
N GLY A 69 -3.47 -20.06 -3.94
CA GLY A 69 -4.86 -20.25 -3.55
C GLY A 69 -5.59 -18.99 -3.11
N PHE A 70 -5.08 -17.82 -3.47
CA PHE A 70 -5.67 -16.54 -3.09
C PHE A 70 -6.39 -15.81 -4.22
N ILE A 71 -6.54 -16.43 -5.40
CA ILE A 71 -7.06 -15.73 -6.58
C ILE A 71 -8.44 -15.11 -6.34
N GLY A 72 -9.28 -15.74 -5.54
CA GLY A 72 -10.59 -15.20 -5.20
C GLY A 72 -10.58 -13.95 -4.33
N LYS A 73 -9.42 -13.61 -3.76
CA LYS A 73 -9.25 -12.45 -2.89
C LYS A 73 -8.49 -11.31 -3.54
N GLY A 74 -8.09 -11.46 -4.80
CA GLY A 74 -7.32 -10.45 -5.51
C GLY A 74 -8.15 -9.71 -6.53
N LYS A 75 -7.90 -8.41 -6.64
CA LYS A 75 -8.40 -7.56 -7.72
C LYS A 75 -7.21 -6.89 -8.39
N PHE A 76 -7.29 -6.71 -9.70
CA PHE A 76 -6.16 -6.23 -10.50
C PHE A 76 -6.62 -5.04 -11.32
N ILE A 77 -6.05 -3.88 -11.07
CA ILE A 77 -6.44 -2.64 -11.73
C ILE A 77 -5.22 -2.02 -12.40
N ARG A 78 -5.28 -1.89 -13.73
CA ARG A 78 -4.26 -1.18 -14.48
C ARG A 78 -4.58 0.30 -14.43
N ALA A 79 -3.77 1.05 -13.70
CA ALA A 79 -3.98 2.48 -13.53
C ALA A 79 -2.68 3.18 -13.18
N ASN A 80 -2.58 4.43 -13.62
CA ASN A 80 -1.52 5.33 -13.16
C ASN A 80 -1.93 5.86 -11.79
N CYS A 81 -1.14 5.54 -10.76
CA CYS A 81 -1.47 5.93 -9.39
C CYS A 81 -1.46 7.44 -9.16
N GLU A 82 -0.84 8.20 -10.04
CA GLU A 82 -0.75 9.65 -9.87
C GLU A 82 -1.95 10.40 -10.41
N ASN A 83 -2.71 9.80 -11.34
CA ASN A 83 -3.83 10.51 -11.97
C ASN A 83 -5.02 9.63 -12.36
N GLN A 84 -5.00 8.34 -12.06
CA GLN A 84 -6.06 7.42 -12.47
C GLN A 84 -6.65 6.59 -11.33
N LEU A 85 -6.51 7.03 -10.09
CA LEU A 85 -7.06 6.28 -8.96
C LEU A 85 -8.59 6.23 -8.95
N SER A 86 -9.24 7.06 -9.77
CA SER A 86 -10.68 6.95 -9.98
C SER A 86 -11.12 5.62 -10.57
N LYS A 87 -10.19 4.87 -11.16
CA LYS A 87 -10.48 3.52 -11.68
C LYS A 87 -10.58 2.47 -10.56
N VAL A 88 -10.15 2.81 -9.37
CA VAL A 88 -10.19 1.91 -8.21
C VAL A 88 -11.50 2.11 -7.47
N ASN A 89 -12.18 1.02 -7.16
CA ASN A 89 -13.42 1.05 -6.41
C ASN A 89 -13.23 0.44 -5.03
N GLY A 90 -13.89 1.00 -4.05
CA GLY A 90 -13.92 0.47 -2.70
C GLY A 90 -13.35 1.42 -1.67
N SER A 91 -13.51 1.02 -0.41
CA SER A 91 -12.92 1.71 0.73
C SER A 91 -12.00 0.71 1.41
N PHE A 92 -10.78 1.12 1.69
CA PHE A 92 -9.74 0.21 2.15
C PHE A 92 -9.32 0.53 3.58
N ASP A 93 -9.00 -0.52 4.33
CA ASP A 93 -8.53 -0.38 5.71
C ASP A 93 -7.04 -0.06 5.76
N PHE A 94 -6.29 -0.57 4.78
CA PHE A 94 -4.85 -0.32 4.65
C PHE A 94 -4.53 0.03 3.22
N ILE A 95 -3.75 1.07 3.01
CA ILE A 95 -3.28 1.48 1.69
C ILE A 95 -1.77 1.62 1.74
N PHE A 96 -1.09 0.80 0.94
CA PHE A 96 0.37 0.82 0.82
C PHE A 96 0.76 1.56 -0.45
N VAL A 97 1.72 2.48 -0.33
CA VAL A 97 2.18 3.32 -1.45
C VAL A 97 3.70 3.26 -1.52
N ASP A 98 4.23 2.68 -2.61
CA ASP A 98 5.68 2.57 -2.83
C ASP A 98 6.04 3.03 -4.24
N PRO A 99 6.04 4.36 -4.49
CA PRO A 99 6.30 4.88 -5.82
C PRO A 99 7.76 4.66 -6.22
N PRO A 100 8.02 4.45 -7.52
CA PRO A 100 9.38 4.24 -8.01
C PRO A 100 10.17 5.55 -8.13
N TYR A 101 9.54 6.68 -7.89
CA TYR A 101 10.14 8.00 -8.13
C TYR A 101 10.91 8.50 -6.91
N LYS A 102 11.95 9.29 -7.17
CA LYS A 102 12.71 9.95 -6.12
C LYS A 102 12.02 11.21 -5.61
N GLU A 103 11.15 11.79 -6.43
CA GLU A 103 10.37 12.96 -6.06
C GLU A 103 9.21 12.54 -5.18
N ASP A 104 8.70 13.49 -4.41
CA ASP A 104 7.62 13.23 -3.47
C ASP A 104 6.25 13.32 -4.15
N PRO A 105 5.65 12.21 -4.58
CA PRO A 105 4.31 12.22 -5.17
C PRO A 105 3.19 12.04 -4.14
N PHE A 106 3.53 11.95 -2.86
CA PHE A 106 2.57 11.51 -1.84
C PHE A 106 1.41 12.46 -1.65
N GLU A 107 1.64 13.77 -1.69
CA GLU A 107 0.54 14.72 -1.53
C GLU A 107 -0.51 14.52 -2.64
N ASN A 108 -0.06 14.37 -3.88
CA ASN A 108 -0.95 14.14 -5.02
C ASN A 108 -1.72 12.82 -4.88
N ILE A 109 -1.00 11.75 -4.54
CA ILE A 109 -1.60 10.43 -4.40
C ILE A 109 -2.62 10.42 -3.26
N ILE A 110 -2.27 10.99 -2.12
CA ILE A 110 -3.16 11.05 -0.96
C ILE A 110 -4.38 11.93 -1.25
N THR A 111 -4.19 13.02 -1.99
CA THR A 111 -5.31 13.85 -2.44
C THR A 111 -6.29 13.04 -3.25
N GLN A 112 -5.81 12.22 -4.19
CA GLN A 112 -6.69 11.35 -4.96
C GLN A 112 -7.38 10.31 -4.09
N ILE A 113 -6.65 9.69 -3.16
CA ILE A 113 -7.22 8.69 -2.24
C ILE A 113 -8.42 9.29 -1.51
N VAL A 114 -8.27 10.50 -1.00
CA VAL A 114 -9.35 11.18 -0.28
C VAL A 114 -10.50 11.54 -1.23
N ASN A 115 -10.19 12.16 -2.36
CA ASN A 115 -11.21 12.66 -3.28
C ASN A 115 -12.01 11.54 -3.95
N VAL A 116 -11.38 10.41 -4.23
CA VAL A 116 -12.06 9.25 -4.84
C VAL A 116 -12.85 8.46 -3.79
N GLY A 117 -12.54 8.64 -2.52
CA GLY A 117 -13.21 7.93 -1.44
C GLY A 117 -12.65 6.54 -1.17
N LEU A 118 -11.35 6.36 -1.40
CA LEU A 118 -10.69 5.07 -1.16
C LEU A 118 -10.33 4.85 0.31
N SER A 119 -10.43 5.90 1.11
CA SER A 119 -10.15 5.84 2.55
C SER A 119 -11.40 6.11 3.37
N ASN A 120 -11.37 5.66 4.62
CA ASN A 120 -12.38 5.94 5.61
C ASN A 120 -11.69 6.39 6.91
N GLU A 121 -12.47 6.66 7.95
CA GLU A 121 -11.93 7.19 9.22
C GLU A 121 -10.89 6.29 9.88
N LYS A 122 -10.92 5.01 9.57
CA LYS A 122 -10.01 4.01 10.19
C LYS A 122 -8.84 3.65 9.30
N THR A 123 -8.78 4.18 8.08
CA THR A 123 -7.74 3.81 7.12
C THR A 123 -6.34 4.16 7.63
N VAL A 124 -5.44 3.22 7.48
CA VAL A 124 -4.02 3.39 7.75
C VAL A 124 -3.29 3.47 6.41
N LEU A 125 -2.53 4.54 6.21
CA LEU A 125 -1.66 4.69 5.05
C LEU A 125 -0.26 4.24 5.43
N ILE A 126 0.37 3.50 4.55
CA ILE A 126 1.74 3.00 4.72
C ILE A 126 2.54 3.49 3.53
N LEU A 127 3.44 4.42 3.76
CA LEU A 127 4.25 5.00 2.70
C LEU A 127 5.68 4.48 2.79
N GLU A 128 6.17 3.91 1.70
CA GLU A 128 7.58 3.54 1.61
C GLU A 128 8.30 4.58 0.77
N HIS A 129 9.41 5.09 1.28
CA HIS A 129 10.19 6.14 0.63
C HIS A 129 11.66 6.03 1.02
N SER A 130 12.51 6.83 0.39
CA SER A 130 13.91 6.90 0.77
C SER A 130 14.05 7.47 2.18
N SER A 131 14.98 6.95 2.97
CA SER A 131 15.27 7.49 4.30
C SER A 131 15.82 8.93 4.24
N ARG A 132 16.29 9.37 3.07
CA ARG A 132 16.77 10.73 2.85
C ARG A 132 15.66 11.71 2.50
N GLN A 133 14.48 11.20 2.21
CA GLN A 133 13.33 12.01 1.84
C GLN A 133 12.60 12.46 3.10
N ASN A 134 12.39 13.75 3.24
CA ASN A 134 11.58 14.29 4.33
C ASN A 134 10.11 14.24 3.94
N ILE A 135 9.33 13.56 4.74
CA ILE A 135 7.90 13.45 4.54
C ILE A 135 7.21 14.33 5.58
N ASP A 136 6.27 15.16 5.14
CA ASP A 136 5.49 15.99 6.05
C ASP A 136 4.75 15.11 7.05
N LYS A 137 4.75 15.54 8.31
CA LYS A 137 4.07 14.77 9.37
C LYS A 137 2.56 14.84 9.28
N SER A 138 2.05 15.76 8.47
CA SER A 138 0.62 15.85 8.18
C SER A 138 0.46 16.05 6.69
N ILE A 139 -0.35 15.20 6.04
CA ILE A 139 -0.66 15.30 4.62
C ILE A 139 -2.17 15.20 4.51
N LYS A 140 -2.82 16.31 4.10
CA LYS A 140 -4.27 16.42 4.06
C LYS A 140 -4.85 16.09 5.44
N ILE A 141 -5.73 15.12 5.52
CA ILE A 141 -6.39 14.73 6.77
C ILE A 141 -5.61 13.66 7.55
N PHE A 142 -4.47 13.24 7.04
CA PHE A 142 -3.68 12.17 7.65
C PHE A 142 -2.50 12.72 8.42
N ASN A 143 -2.26 12.13 9.58
CA ASN A 143 -1.15 12.50 10.46
C ASN A 143 -0.23 11.32 10.69
N MET A 144 1.08 11.57 10.72
CA MET A 144 2.07 10.53 10.93
C MET A 144 1.96 9.96 12.35
N GLN A 145 1.81 8.64 12.43
CA GLN A 145 1.72 7.93 13.71
C GLN A 145 3.03 7.25 14.07
N GLY A 146 3.85 6.96 13.07
CA GLY A 146 5.13 6.31 13.30
C GLY A 146 5.96 6.28 12.04
N GLN A 147 7.26 6.05 12.23
CA GLN A 147 8.21 5.97 11.14
C GLN A 147 9.32 5.02 11.54
N LYS A 148 9.77 4.19 10.60
CA LYS A 148 10.86 3.25 10.87
C LYS A 148 11.79 3.17 9.67
N GLU A 149 13.09 3.29 9.94
CA GLU A 149 14.11 3.22 8.89
C GLU A 149 14.67 1.80 8.76
N TYR A 150 14.92 1.40 7.52
CA TYR A 150 15.53 0.13 7.16
C TYR A 150 16.58 0.40 6.11
N GLY A 151 17.81 0.72 6.55
CA GLY A 151 18.86 1.11 5.63
C GLY A 151 18.52 2.38 4.87
N ASP A 152 18.43 2.28 3.55
CA ASP A 152 18.10 3.43 2.69
C ASP A 152 16.60 3.62 2.52
N SER A 153 15.78 2.73 3.05
CA SER A 153 14.32 2.81 2.97
C SER A 153 13.72 3.20 4.30
N CYS A 154 12.57 3.84 4.23
CA CYS A 154 11.81 4.24 5.40
C CYS A 154 10.34 3.93 5.18
N ILE A 155 9.67 3.47 6.23
CA ILE A 155 8.22 3.27 6.24
C ILE A 155 7.63 4.32 7.16
N SER A 156 6.70 5.11 6.62
CA SER A 156 5.94 6.09 7.39
C SER A 156 4.48 5.67 7.44
N ILE A 157 3.92 5.69 8.64
CA ILE A 157 2.55 5.23 8.90
C ILE A 157 1.70 6.45 9.24
N PHE A 158 0.58 6.58 8.56
CA PHE A 158 -0.34 7.70 8.74
C PHE A 158 -1.74 7.19 9.06
N SER A 159 -2.47 7.95 9.86
CA SER A 159 -3.90 7.74 10.08
C SER A 159 -4.59 9.09 10.23
N ARG A 160 -5.91 9.05 10.37
CA ARG A 160 -6.72 10.28 10.48
C ARG A 160 -6.81 10.83 11.91
N GLU A 161 -6.17 10.18 12.84
CA GLU A 161 -6.19 10.62 14.25
C GLU A 161 -5.27 11.79 14.53
#